data_f1a55082d01daf1d0a35907bc2ca374d
#
_entry.id   f1a55082d01daf1d0a35907bc2ca374d
#
_cell.length_a   1.000
_cell.length_b   1.000
_cell.length_c   1.000
_cell.angle_alpha   90.00
_cell.angle_beta   90.00
_cell.angle_gamma   90.00
#
_symmetry.space_group_name_H-M   'P 1'
#
loop_
_entity.id
_entity.type
_entity.pdbx_description
1 polymer ?
#
loop_
_entity_poly.entity_id
_entity_poly.type
_entity_poly.pdbx_seq_one_letter_code
_entity_poly.pdbx_strand_id
1 'polypeptide(L)'
;LPDLPPIREEIAQYYSSVSRADDVVGRVLAELKKAGFAKNTLVMLKSDHGIPVPFAKTNVWRHSTITPWIVRWPGTVKPGTHETEHSVAGVDFAPTILDVLGLTPMKGMDGRSFLPVLKGKKQKGREFVYTHINTIASKRSYAMRSLQGQRYGLIWNGWHDGKTTFRNESMSGLTWKAIARAAENDPALARRVKHYLFRTPFEFYDYGKDPDALNNLIDDKEHAKLVIRY
;
A
#
# COMPACT_ATOMS: atom_id res chain seq x y z
N LEU A 1 -10.29 -10.73 -4.24
CA LEU A 1 -11.38 -11.16 -3.35
C LEU A 1 -12.38 -12.02 -4.13
N PRO A 2 -13.03 -13.05 -3.52
CA PRO A 2 -14.08 -13.81 -4.18
C PRO A 2 -15.34 -12.97 -4.38
N ASP A 3 -16.11 -13.31 -5.41
CA ASP A 3 -17.34 -12.59 -5.75
C ASP A 3 -18.52 -13.11 -4.92
N LEU A 4 -18.72 -12.56 -3.72
CA LEU A 4 -19.78 -12.90 -2.79
C LEU A 4 -20.62 -11.66 -2.44
N PRO A 5 -21.97 -11.79 -2.29
CA PRO A 5 -22.84 -10.64 -2.02
C PRO A 5 -22.41 -9.76 -0.83
N PRO A 6 -22.02 -10.30 0.35
CA PRO A 6 -21.58 -9.45 1.47
C PRO A 6 -20.28 -8.69 1.18
N ILE A 7 -19.41 -9.22 0.30
CA ILE A 7 -18.18 -8.53 -0.12
C ILE A 7 -18.52 -7.36 -1.04
N ARG A 8 -19.43 -7.56 -1.99
CA ARG A 8 -19.93 -6.47 -2.84
C ARG A 8 -20.55 -5.35 -2.02
N GLU A 9 -21.31 -5.69 -0.98
CA GLU A 9 -21.90 -4.72 -0.05
C GLU A 9 -20.83 -3.89 0.65
N GLU A 10 -19.82 -4.52 1.27
CA GLU A 10 -18.73 -3.82 1.96
C GLU A 10 -17.91 -2.93 1.02
N ILE A 11 -17.65 -3.40 -0.20
CA ILE A 11 -16.99 -2.63 -1.25
C ILE A 11 -17.85 -1.42 -1.68
N ALA A 12 -19.15 -1.58 -1.83
CA ALA A 12 -20.05 -0.46 -2.15
C ALA A 12 -20.08 0.60 -1.05
N GLN A 13 -20.08 0.20 0.22
CA GLN A 13 -19.96 1.11 1.37
C GLN A 13 -18.63 1.86 1.36
N TYR A 14 -17.53 1.17 1.02
CA TYR A 14 -16.23 1.78 0.86
C TYR A 14 -16.23 2.83 -0.27
N TYR A 15 -16.75 2.51 -1.45
CA TYR A 15 -16.84 3.47 -2.56
C TYR A 15 -17.72 4.68 -2.22
N SER A 16 -18.78 4.48 -1.46
CA SER A 16 -19.62 5.60 -0.95
C SER A 16 -18.80 6.53 -0.04
N SER A 17 -17.87 5.99 0.74
CA SER A 17 -16.96 6.79 1.56
C SER A 17 -15.91 7.51 0.72
N VAL A 18 -15.39 6.88 -0.33
CA VAL A 18 -14.46 7.50 -1.29
C VAL A 18 -15.13 8.66 -2.02
N SER A 19 -16.38 8.48 -2.47
CA SER A 19 -17.17 9.57 -3.10
C SER A 19 -17.33 10.78 -2.18
N ARG A 20 -17.65 10.55 -0.90
CA ARG A 20 -17.72 11.66 0.08
C ARG A 20 -16.37 12.34 0.31
N ALA A 21 -15.26 11.58 0.29
CA ALA A 21 -13.92 12.15 0.37
C ALA A 21 -13.60 13.02 -0.84
N ASP A 22 -13.99 12.57 -2.05
CA ASP A 22 -13.83 13.33 -3.30
C ASP A 22 -14.59 14.65 -3.26
N ASP A 23 -15.85 14.65 -2.78
CA ASP A 23 -16.63 15.87 -2.58
C ASP A 23 -15.94 16.88 -1.63
N VAL A 24 -15.28 16.37 -0.56
CA VAL A 24 -14.53 17.22 0.37
C VAL A 24 -13.30 17.81 -0.32
N VAL A 25 -12.55 17.01 -1.06
CA VAL A 25 -11.40 17.46 -1.85
C VAL A 25 -11.83 18.53 -2.87
N GLY A 26 -12.95 18.29 -3.58
CA GLY A 26 -13.53 19.26 -4.52
C GLY A 26 -13.82 20.60 -3.88
N ARG A 27 -14.44 20.61 -2.69
CA ARG A 27 -14.71 21.84 -1.92
C ARG A 27 -13.43 22.56 -1.48
N VAL A 28 -12.42 21.83 -0.99
CA VAL A 28 -11.14 22.43 -0.62
C VAL A 28 -10.47 23.09 -1.82
N LEU A 29 -10.45 22.43 -2.99
CA LEU A 29 -9.88 22.99 -4.21
C LEU A 29 -10.66 24.20 -4.73
N ALA A 30 -11.98 24.24 -4.57
CA ALA A 30 -12.82 25.37 -4.93
C ALA A 30 -12.50 26.60 -4.04
N GLU A 31 -12.39 26.41 -2.72
CA GLU A 31 -12.03 27.50 -1.81
C GLU A 31 -10.60 28.01 -2.04
N LEU A 32 -9.66 27.10 -2.33
CA LEU A 32 -8.29 27.49 -2.72
C LEU A 32 -8.28 28.35 -3.98
N LYS A 33 -9.12 28.02 -4.97
CA LYS A 33 -9.29 28.81 -6.20
C LYS A 33 -9.93 30.18 -5.89
N LYS A 34 -10.98 30.21 -5.09
CA LYS A 34 -11.70 31.44 -4.68
C LYS A 34 -10.79 32.39 -3.91
N ALA A 35 -9.93 31.84 -3.05
CA ALA A 35 -8.92 32.61 -2.31
C ALA A 35 -7.74 33.13 -3.17
N GLY A 36 -7.70 32.80 -4.47
CA GLY A 36 -6.64 33.25 -5.38
C GLY A 36 -5.33 32.47 -5.31
N PHE A 37 -5.23 31.43 -4.46
CA PHE A 37 -3.98 30.69 -4.24
C PHE A 37 -3.80 29.49 -5.16
N ALA A 38 -4.78 29.12 -5.97
CA ALA A 38 -4.76 27.88 -6.79
C ALA A 38 -3.56 27.75 -7.73
N LYS A 39 -2.97 28.87 -8.18
CA LYS A 39 -1.81 28.87 -9.08
C LYS A 39 -0.47 28.78 -8.34
N ASN A 40 -0.43 29.13 -7.04
CA ASN A 40 0.79 29.17 -6.23
C ASN A 40 0.72 28.24 -5.01
N THR A 41 0.06 27.09 -5.16
CA THR A 41 -0.05 26.09 -4.09
C THR A 41 0.27 24.72 -4.61
N LEU A 42 1.20 24.04 -3.93
CA LEU A 42 1.43 22.60 -4.06
C LEU A 42 0.34 21.87 -3.29
N VAL A 43 -0.48 21.10 -3.99
CA VAL A 43 -1.50 20.24 -3.40
C VAL A 43 -1.07 18.79 -3.53
N MET A 44 -1.07 18.04 -2.44
CA MET A 44 -0.81 16.60 -2.40
C MET A 44 -1.98 15.89 -1.74
N LEU A 45 -2.52 14.90 -2.42
CA LEU A 45 -3.53 13.96 -1.90
C LEU A 45 -2.92 12.57 -1.86
N LYS A 46 -2.94 11.93 -0.71
CA LYS A 46 -2.53 10.53 -0.55
C LYS A 46 -3.43 9.80 0.43
N SER A 47 -3.56 8.48 0.27
CA SER A 47 -4.11 7.61 1.30
C SER A 47 -2.99 7.13 2.24
N ASP A 48 -3.35 6.76 3.46
CA ASP A 48 -2.43 6.20 4.46
C ASP A 48 -2.18 4.70 4.25
N HIS A 49 -3.19 3.94 3.86
CA HIS A 49 -3.13 2.50 3.59
C HIS A 49 -4.20 2.07 2.56
N GLY A 50 -4.24 0.78 2.23
CA GLY A 50 -5.25 0.21 1.33
C GLY A 50 -6.65 0.12 1.96
N ILE A 51 -7.59 -0.40 1.19
CA ILE A 51 -8.98 -0.63 1.61
C ILE A 51 -9.06 -1.49 2.89
N PRO A 52 -9.98 -1.22 3.85
CA PRO A 52 -10.03 -1.90 5.15
C PRO A 52 -10.64 -3.31 5.09
N VAL A 53 -10.20 -4.13 4.16
CA VAL A 53 -10.58 -5.54 4.03
C VAL A 53 -9.37 -6.46 4.25
N PRO A 54 -9.56 -7.77 4.48
CA PRO A 54 -8.47 -8.73 4.55
C PRO A 54 -7.53 -8.64 3.34
N PHE A 55 -6.24 -8.86 3.54
CA PHE A 55 -5.15 -8.74 2.57
C PHE A 55 -4.81 -7.31 2.11
N ALA A 56 -5.61 -6.30 2.45
CA ALA A 56 -5.42 -4.93 2.01
C ALA A 56 -5.30 -3.90 3.14
N LYS A 57 -5.31 -4.32 4.41
CA LYS A 57 -5.06 -3.45 5.57
C LYS A 57 -4.31 -4.19 6.67
N THR A 58 -3.50 -3.45 7.44
CA THR A 58 -2.74 -3.91 8.62
C THR A 58 -1.86 -5.12 8.30
N ASN A 59 -1.17 -5.06 7.17
CA ASN A 59 -0.17 -6.03 6.73
C ASN A 59 0.79 -5.36 5.73
N VAL A 60 1.71 -6.12 5.16
CA VAL A 60 2.71 -5.62 4.20
C VAL A 60 2.55 -6.19 2.79
N TRP A 61 1.40 -6.77 2.47
CA TRP A 61 1.06 -7.14 1.09
C TRP A 61 0.87 -5.89 0.21
N ARG A 62 1.03 -6.06 -1.08
CA ARG A 62 0.95 -4.97 -2.04
C ARG A 62 -0.32 -4.12 -1.91
N HIS A 63 -1.49 -4.75 -1.79
CA HIS A 63 -2.76 -4.04 -1.63
C HIS A 63 -2.91 -3.24 -0.32
N SER A 64 -2.07 -3.53 0.69
CA SER A 64 -2.02 -2.75 1.92
C SER A 64 -1.12 -1.52 1.82
N THR A 65 -0.11 -1.57 0.97
CA THR A 65 1.00 -0.62 0.94
C THR A 65 1.01 0.29 -0.28
N ILE A 66 0.45 -0.15 -1.41
CA ILE A 66 0.27 0.71 -2.59
C ILE A 66 -1.01 1.53 -2.41
N THR A 67 -0.82 2.84 -2.34
CA THR A 67 -1.89 3.81 -2.17
C THR A 67 -1.75 4.93 -3.19
N PRO A 68 -2.85 5.60 -3.58
CA PRO A 68 -2.78 6.73 -4.47
C PRO A 68 -1.97 7.88 -3.84
N TRP A 69 -1.15 8.53 -4.66
CA TRP A 69 -0.47 9.77 -4.34
C TRP A 69 -0.60 10.72 -5.53
N ILE A 70 -1.47 11.70 -5.40
CA ILE A 70 -1.80 12.64 -6.47
C ILE A 70 -1.19 14.00 -6.12
N VAL A 71 -0.47 14.58 -7.09
CA VAL A 71 0.20 15.86 -6.91
C VAL A 71 -0.29 16.85 -7.96
N ARG A 72 -0.73 18.03 -7.50
CA ARG A 72 -1.03 19.18 -8.34
C ARG A 72 -0.12 20.33 -7.96
N TRP A 73 0.74 20.75 -8.87
CA TRP A 73 1.65 21.87 -8.69
C TRP A 73 1.80 22.64 -9.99
N PRO A 74 0.96 23.68 -10.20
CA PRO A 74 0.99 24.46 -11.44
C PRO A 74 2.37 25.07 -11.70
N GLY A 75 2.82 25.00 -12.96
CA GLY A 75 4.14 25.49 -13.38
C GLY A 75 5.32 24.57 -13.07
N THR A 76 5.14 23.53 -12.24
CA THR A 76 6.22 22.59 -11.87
C THR A 76 5.91 21.15 -12.32
N VAL A 77 4.73 20.65 -12.00
CA VAL A 77 4.30 19.29 -12.41
C VAL A 77 3.47 19.39 -13.68
N LYS A 78 3.86 18.65 -14.72
CA LYS A 78 3.12 18.57 -15.98
C LYS A 78 1.77 17.89 -15.74
N PRO A 79 0.65 18.52 -16.11
CA PRO A 79 -0.67 17.88 -16.00
C PRO A 79 -0.75 16.55 -16.75
N GLY A 80 -1.49 15.58 -16.20
CA GLY A 80 -1.70 14.29 -16.83
C GLY A 80 -0.47 13.34 -16.77
N THR A 81 0.60 13.71 -16.07
CA THR A 81 1.74 12.80 -15.87
C THR A 81 1.32 11.63 -14.98
N HIS A 82 1.65 10.41 -15.42
CA HIS A 82 1.53 9.21 -14.63
C HIS A 82 2.94 8.62 -14.43
N GLU A 83 3.44 8.72 -13.21
CA GLU A 83 4.79 8.23 -12.86
C GLU A 83 4.72 6.73 -12.53
N THR A 84 5.49 5.93 -13.24
CA THR A 84 5.51 4.47 -13.09
C THR A 84 6.92 3.89 -12.92
N GLU A 85 7.97 4.72 -13.05
CA GLU A 85 9.37 4.25 -12.98
C GLU A 85 9.94 4.34 -11.57
N HIS A 86 9.47 5.30 -10.77
CA HIS A 86 10.04 5.58 -9.44
C HIS A 86 9.12 5.14 -8.32
N SER A 87 9.65 4.37 -7.40
CA SER A 87 8.96 4.02 -6.15
C SER A 87 9.11 5.14 -5.13
N VAL A 88 7.99 5.63 -4.60
CA VAL A 88 7.92 6.71 -3.60
C VAL A 88 7.20 6.17 -2.36
N ALA A 89 7.78 6.39 -1.19
CA ALA A 89 7.24 5.92 0.08
C ALA A 89 6.67 7.06 0.93
N GLY A 90 5.78 6.76 1.88
CA GLY A 90 5.20 7.77 2.78
C GLY A 90 6.23 8.55 3.57
N VAL A 91 7.37 7.95 3.91
CA VAL A 91 8.51 8.61 4.59
C VAL A 91 9.18 9.69 3.75
N ASP A 92 9.01 9.67 2.43
CA ASP A 92 9.56 10.66 1.50
C ASP A 92 8.78 11.99 1.52
N PHE A 93 7.60 12.02 2.14
CA PHE A 93 6.74 13.20 2.14
C PHE A 93 7.43 14.40 2.80
N ALA A 94 7.86 14.26 4.06
CA ALA A 94 8.44 15.35 4.82
C ALA A 94 9.73 15.89 4.20
N PRO A 95 10.74 15.07 3.80
CA PRO A 95 11.93 15.59 3.13
C PRO A 95 11.61 16.27 1.79
N THR A 96 10.55 15.85 1.09
CA THR A 96 10.14 16.54 -0.15
C THR A 96 9.56 17.90 0.12
N ILE A 97 8.74 18.07 1.15
CA ILE A 97 8.21 19.38 1.54
C ILE A 97 9.35 20.32 1.97
N LEU A 98 10.31 19.84 2.76
CA LEU A 98 11.47 20.65 3.15
C LEU A 98 12.28 21.10 1.92
N ASP A 99 12.52 20.19 0.97
CA ASP A 99 13.24 20.50 -0.27
C ASP A 99 12.46 21.51 -1.15
N VAL A 100 11.15 21.39 -1.23
CA VAL A 100 10.28 22.37 -1.92
C VAL A 100 10.41 23.78 -1.31
N LEU A 101 10.55 23.85 0.00
CA LEU A 101 10.69 25.11 0.75
C LEU A 101 12.13 25.62 0.80
N GLY A 102 13.09 24.90 0.21
CA GLY A 102 14.52 25.24 0.29
C GLY A 102 15.13 25.06 1.68
N LEU A 103 14.51 24.22 2.51
CA LEU A 103 14.97 23.93 3.87
C LEU A 103 15.81 22.65 3.89
N THR A 104 16.79 22.61 4.79
CA THR A 104 17.64 21.42 4.98
C THR A 104 16.83 20.29 5.64
N PRO A 105 16.90 19.04 5.13
CA PRO A 105 16.31 17.90 5.79
C PRO A 105 16.84 17.71 7.22
N MET A 106 15.98 17.30 8.14
CA MET A 106 16.39 17.01 9.51
C MET A 106 17.27 15.76 9.56
N LYS A 107 18.25 15.76 10.47
CA LYS A 107 19.10 14.57 10.71
C LYS A 107 18.24 13.39 11.17
N GLY A 108 18.49 12.21 10.58
CA GLY A 108 17.78 10.97 10.97
C GLY A 108 16.46 10.74 10.23
N MET A 109 16.16 11.49 9.18
CA MET A 109 15.04 11.17 8.29
C MET A 109 15.38 9.92 7.43
N ASP A 110 14.51 8.92 7.44
CA ASP A 110 14.66 7.70 6.63
C ASP A 110 14.28 7.92 5.16
N GLY A 111 13.38 8.87 4.89
CA GLY A 111 12.95 9.24 3.56
C GLY A 111 13.89 10.20 2.84
N ARG A 112 13.73 10.31 1.55
CA ARG A 112 14.44 11.29 0.72
C ARG A 112 13.49 12.03 -0.21
N SER A 113 13.78 13.29 -0.51
CA SER A 113 12.99 14.11 -1.43
C SER A 113 12.83 13.43 -2.79
N PHE A 114 11.60 13.43 -3.32
CA PHE A 114 11.29 13.08 -4.71
C PHE A 114 10.96 14.32 -5.56
N LEU A 115 11.35 15.50 -5.12
CA LEU A 115 11.24 16.75 -5.90
C LEU A 115 11.84 16.63 -7.30
N PRO A 116 12.99 15.97 -7.53
CA PRO A 116 13.48 15.72 -8.90
C PRO A 116 12.46 14.98 -9.78
N VAL A 117 11.77 13.97 -9.23
CA VAL A 117 10.73 13.22 -9.95
C VAL A 117 9.53 14.11 -10.28
N LEU A 118 9.08 14.94 -9.34
CA LEU A 118 8.03 15.93 -9.57
C LEU A 118 8.38 16.91 -10.69
N LYS A 119 9.66 17.22 -10.87
CA LYS A 119 10.21 18.05 -11.96
C LYS A 119 10.49 17.26 -13.23
N GLY A 120 10.05 16.03 -13.36
CA GLY A 120 10.24 15.18 -14.52
C GLY A 120 11.67 14.66 -14.72
N LYS A 121 12.50 14.67 -13.67
CA LYS A 121 13.89 14.17 -13.73
C LYS A 121 13.98 12.76 -13.17
N LYS A 122 14.85 11.94 -13.76
CA LYS A 122 15.16 10.60 -13.23
C LYS A 122 15.91 10.69 -11.91
N GLN A 123 15.57 9.80 -10.98
CA GLN A 123 16.22 9.69 -9.67
C GLN A 123 16.59 8.24 -9.38
N LYS A 124 17.89 7.95 -9.33
CA LYS A 124 18.41 6.60 -9.04
C LYS A 124 18.05 6.12 -7.62
N GLY A 125 18.00 4.80 -7.43
CA GLY A 125 17.71 4.17 -6.13
C GLY A 125 16.25 4.32 -5.70
N ARG A 126 15.32 4.38 -6.66
CA ARG A 126 13.87 4.39 -6.48
C ARG A 126 13.22 3.13 -7.00
N GLU A 127 13.99 2.04 -7.07
CA GLU A 127 13.53 0.75 -7.60
C GLU A 127 12.67 0.00 -6.59
N PHE A 128 12.88 0.27 -5.28
CA PHE A 128 12.23 -0.45 -4.18
C PHE A 128 11.65 0.47 -3.13
N VAL A 129 10.62 -0.06 -2.45
CA VAL A 129 10.07 0.51 -1.20
C VAL A 129 10.17 -0.54 -0.10
N TYR A 130 10.62 -0.11 1.08
CA TYR A 130 10.58 -0.88 2.32
C TYR A 130 9.33 -0.53 3.10
N THR A 131 8.60 -1.53 3.55
CA THR A 131 7.47 -1.34 4.45
C THR A 131 7.57 -2.28 5.65
N HIS A 132 7.02 -1.88 6.79
CA HIS A 132 7.05 -2.71 7.98
C HIS A 132 5.82 -2.49 8.88
N ILE A 133 5.52 -3.51 9.63
CA ILE A 133 4.62 -3.47 10.78
C ILE A 133 5.30 -4.20 11.93
N ASN A 134 5.22 -3.65 13.13
CA ASN A 134 5.67 -4.30 14.36
C ASN A 134 4.48 -4.66 15.23
N THR A 135 3.58 -3.71 15.44
CA THR A 135 2.44 -3.83 16.36
C THR A 135 1.20 -3.27 15.65
N ILE A 136 0.09 -3.93 15.82
CA ILE A 136 -1.21 -3.49 15.30
C ILE A 136 -2.00 -2.71 16.35
N ALA A 137 -3.15 -2.12 15.96
CA ALA A 137 -3.98 -1.28 16.84
C ALA A 137 -4.41 -1.98 18.14
N SER A 138 -4.61 -3.29 18.13
CA SER A 138 -4.91 -4.10 19.34
C SER A 138 -3.70 -4.36 20.23
N LYS A 139 -2.56 -3.71 20.00
CA LYS A 139 -1.28 -3.88 20.71
C LYS A 139 -0.64 -5.28 20.57
N ARG A 140 -1.13 -6.12 19.68
CA ARG A 140 -0.50 -7.41 19.34
C ARG A 140 0.70 -7.17 18.43
N SER A 141 1.78 -7.89 18.69
CA SER A 141 3.01 -7.81 17.91
C SER A 141 3.00 -8.84 16.79
N TYR A 142 3.13 -8.33 15.55
CA TYR A 142 3.28 -9.13 14.33
C TYR A 142 4.38 -8.48 13.49
N ALA A 143 5.64 -8.75 13.83
CA ALA A 143 6.77 -8.18 13.09
C ALA A 143 6.76 -8.67 11.64
N MET A 144 6.47 -7.77 10.71
CA MET A 144 6.49 -8.01 9.26
C MET A 144 7.38 -6.99 8.57
N ARG A 145 8.09 -7.42 7.54
CA ARG A 145 8.89 -6.57 6.66
C ARG A 145 8.59 -6.91 5.22
N SER A 146 8.62 -5.92 4.36
CA SER A 146 8.48 -6.13 2.92
C SER A 146 9.46 -5.26 2.16
N LEU A 147 10.07 -5.83 1.14
CA LEU A 147 10.77 -5.14 0.08
C LEU A 147 9.94 -5.30 -1.20
N GLN A 148 9.45 -4.18 -1.73
CA GLN A 148 8.61 -4.20 -2.92
C GLN A 148 9.24 -3.39 -4.04
N GLY A 149 9.43 -4.04 -5.18
CA GLY A 149 9.71 -3.40 -6.46
C GLY A 149 8.44 -3.25 -7.30
N GLN A 150 8.60 -2.81 -8.53
CA GLN A 150 7.47 -2.66 -9.45
C GLN A 150 6.78 -3.99 -9.77
N ARG A 151 7.56 -5.05 -9.98
CA ARG A 151 7.06 -6.35 -10.38
C ARG A 151 7.07 -7.38 -9.26
N TYR A 152 8.10 -7.41 -8.43
CA TYR A 152 8.27 -8.45 -7.42
C TYR A 152 8.24 -7.86 -6.02
N GLY A 153 7.90 -8.70 -5.04
CA GLY A 153 7.98 -8.35 -3.63
C GLY A 153 8.32 -9.53 -2.76
N LEU A 154 9.22 -9.29 -1.81
CA LEU A 154 9.59 -10.23 -0.75
C LEU A 154 8.95 -9.76 0.56
N ILE A 155 8.37 -10.68 1.31
CA ILE A 155 7.82 -10.45 2.64
C ILE A 155 8.49 -11.40 3.63
N TRP A 156 8.90 -10.86 4.77
CA TRP A 156 9.32 -11.62 5.92
C TRP A 156 8.32 -11.45 7.06
N ASN A 157 7.86 -12.55 7.62
CA ASN A 157 6.94 -12.62 8.75
C ASN A 157 7.67 -13.11 10.00
N GLY A 158 8.36 -12.23 10.68
CA GLY A 158 9.17 -12.56 11.86
C GLY A 158 8.37 -13.03 13.09
N TRP A 159 7.05 -12.90 13.07
CA TRP A 159 6.14 -13.41 14.08
C TRP A 159 5.70 -14.86 13.82
N HIS A 160 5.96 -15.41 12.63
CA HIS A 160 5.53 -16.76 12.28
C HIS A 160 6.23 -17.81 13.14
N ASP A 161 5.45 -18.60 13.83
CA ASP A 161 5.88 -19.75 14.66
C ASP A 161 5.10 -21.04 14.33
N GLY A 162 4.26 -21.01 13.32
CA GLY A 162 3.38 -22.10 12.89
C GLY A 162 2.15 -22.34 13.80
N LYS A 163 1.98 -21.58 14.88
CA LYS A 163 0.91 -21.73 15.87
C LYS A 163 0.13 -20.45 16.11
N THR A 164 0.81 -19.33 16.22
CA THR A 164 0.20 -18.01 16.41
C THR A 164 -0.67 -17.66 15.21
N THR A 165 -1.89 -17.20 15.47
CA THR A 165 -2.82 -16.76 14.43
C THR A 165 -2.80 -15.23 14.30
N PHE A 166 -2.66 -14.75 13.09
CA PHE A 166 -2.82 -13.35 12.77
C PHE A 166 -4.27 -12.91 13.00
N ARG A 167 -4.45 -11.77 13.64
CA ARG A 167 -5.76 -11.15 13.85
C ARG A 167 -5.64 -9.65 13.78
N ASN A 168 -6.51 -9.03 13.00
CA ASN A 168 -6.59 -7.57 12.89
C ASN A 168 -8.05 -7.10 12.75
N GLU A 169 -8.25 -5.80 12.69
CA GLU A 169 -9.55 -5.16 12.60
C GLU A 169 -10.36 -5.53 11.35
N SER A 170 -9.72 -5.82 10.23
CA SER A 170 -10.44 -6.17 8.99
C SER A 170 -11.21 -7.51 9.09
N MET A 171 -10.92 -8.31 10.12
CA MET A 171 -11.64 -9.56 10.39
C MET A 171 -13.03 -9.33 11.02
N SER A 172 -13.37 -8.12 11.44
CA SER A 172 -14.72 -7.79 11.94
C SER A 172 -15.71 -7.48 10.81
N GLY A 173 -15.22 -7.19 9.59
CA GLY A 173 -16.00 -6.81 8.43
C GLY A 173 -16.81 -7.95 7.80
N LEU A 174 -17.64 -7.58 6.83
CA LEU A 174 -18.47 -8.51 6.07
C LEU A 174 -17.62 -9.43 5.19
N THR A 175 -16.56 -8.88 4.59
CA THR A 175 -15.63 -9.61 3.71
C THR A 175 -14.99 -10.80 4.41
N TRP A 176 -14.44 -10.60 5.62
CA TRP A 176 -13.83 -11.72 6.34
C TRP A 176 -14.84 -12.80 6.70
N LYS A 177 -16.01 -12.41 7.22
CA LYS A 177 -17.08 -13.35 7.59
C LYS A 177 -17.55 -14.18 6.40
N ALA A 178 -17.71 -13.53 5.24
CA ALA A 178 -18.13 -14.19 4.01
C ALA A 178 -17.06 -15.16 3.50
N ILE A 179 -15.78 -14.77 3.47
CA ILE A 179 -14.67 -15.63 3.04
C ILE A 179 -14.52 -16.84 3.97
N ALA A 180 -14.54 -16.60 5.29
CA ALA A 180 -14.38 -17.66 6.29
C ALA A 180 -15.50 -18.71 6.18
N ARG A 181 -16.77 -18.27 5.99
CA ARG A 181 -17.91 -19.18 5.79
C ARG A 181 -17.81 -19.95 4.45
N ALA A 182 -17.45 -19.27 3.36
CA ALA A 182 -17.31 -19.91 2.07
C ALA A 182 -16.17 -20.94 2.04
N ALA A 183 -15.12 -20.70 2.83
CA ALA A 183 -13.98 -21.61 2.98
C ALA A 183 -14.34 -22.99 3.56
N GLU A 184 -15.49 -23.13 4.24
CA GLU A 184 -15.97 -24.42 4.76
C GLU A 184 -16.27 -25.43 3.62
N ASN A 185 -16.62 -24.93 2.42
CA ASN A 185 -17.01 -25.74 1.27
C ASN A 185 -16.14 -25.49 0.02
N ASP A 186 -15.14 -24.59 0.11
CA ASP A 186 -14.23 -24.26 -0.99
C ASP A 186 -12.77 -24.46 -0.54
N PRO A 187 -12.08 -25.52 -1.03
CA PRO A 187 -10.69 -25.80 -0.67
C PRO A 187 -9.71 -24.68 -1.08
N ALA A 188 -9.99 -23.90 -2.12
CA ALA A 188 -9.13 -22.79 -2.53
C ALA A 188 -9.26 -21.64 -1.55
N LEU A 189 -10.48 -21.29 -1.14
CA LEU A 189 -10.70 -20.29 -0.11
C LEU A 189 -10.18 -20.75 1.26
N ALA A 190 -10.32 -22.05 1.59
CA ALA A 190 -9.77 -22.61 2.83
C ALA A 190 -8.24 -22.43 2.91
N ARG A 191 -7.52 -22.68 1.79
CA ARG A 191 -6.07 -22.42 1.71
C ARG A 191 -5.76 -20.92 1.90
N ARG A 192 -6.55 -20.03 1.30
CA ARG A 192 -6.37 -18.59 1.40
C ARG A 192 -6.62 -18.10 2.83
N VAL A 193 -7.66 -18.56 3.49
CA VAL A 193 -7.96 -18.29 4.92
C VAL A 193 -6.82 -18.78 5.80
N LYS A 194 -6.37 -20.03 5.61
CA LYS A 194 -5.23 -20.60 6.35
C LYS A 194 -3.98 -19.73 6.16
N HIS A 195 -3.67 -19.33 4.93
CA HIS A 195 -2.54 -18.46 4.64
C HIS A 195 -2.67 -17.10 5.34
N TYR A 196 -3.85 -16.49 5.35
CA TYR A 196 -4.09 -15.23 6.06
C TYR A 196 -3.83 -15.35 7.56
N LEU A 197 -4.29 -16.43 8.18
CA LEU A 197 -4.21 -16.65 9.63
C LEU A 197 -2.80 -17.01 10.10
N PHE A 198 -2.09 -17.83 9.36
CA PHE A 198 -0.82 -18.40 9.83
C PHE A 198 0.40 -17.87 9.10
N ARG A 199 0.24 -17.40 7.85
CA ARG A 199 1.34 -16.95 6.99
C ARG A 199 2.40 -18.05 6.76
N THR A 200 3.51 -17.66 6.19
CA THR A 200 4.77 -18.42 6.10
C THR A 200 5.92 -17.51 6.53
N PRO A 201 7.08 -18.04 6.94
CA PRO A 201 8.22 -17.19 7.34
C PRO A 201 8.61 -16.17 6.27
N PHE A 202 8.61 -16.62 5.02
CA PHE A 202 8.87 -15.78 3.86
C PHE A 202 7.79 -15.97 2.80
N GLU A 203 7.54 -14.91 2.04
CA GLU A 203 6.65 -14.93 0.89
C GLU A 203 7.31 -14.14 -0.24
N PHE A 204 7.21 -14.65 -1.48
CA PHE A 204 7.69 -13.98 -2.67
C PHE A 204 6.63 -14.01 -3.75
N TYR A 205 6.38 -12.85 -4.38
CA TYR A 205 5.30 -12.70 -5.35
C TYR A 205 5.76 -12.00 -6.63
N ASP A 206 5.25 -12.45 -7.78
CA ASP A 206 5.34 -11.76 -9.07
C ASP A 206 4.05 -10.97 -9.31
N TYR A 207 3.99 -9.74 -8.87
CA TYR A 207 2.81 -8.87 -9.02
C TYR A 207 2.47 -8.52 -10.46
N GLY A 208 3.37 -8.77 -11.42
CA GLY A 208 3.10 -8.63 -12.84
C GLY A 208 2.20 -9.74 -13.39
N LYS A 209 2.28 -10.94 -12.82
CA LYS A 209 1.47 -12.12 -13.18
C LYS A 209 0.36 -12.40 -12.17
N ASP A 210 0.59 -12.06 -10.91
CA ASP A 210 -0.28 -12.32 -9.78
C ASP A 210 -0.44 -11.04 -8.91
N PRO A 211 -1.21 -10.06 -9.39
CA PRO A 211 -1.38 -8.77 -8.69
C PRO A 211 -2.02 -8.92 -7.32
N ASP A 212 -2.77 -9.99 -7.09
CA ASP A 212 -3.48 -10.26 -5.83
C ASP A 212 -2.67 -11.11 -4.83
N ALA A 213 -1.41 -11.44 -5.15
CA ALA A 213 -0.54 -12.26 -4.29
C ALA A 213 -1.23 -13.57 -3.84
N LEU A 214 -1.74 -14.33 -4.79
CA LEU A 214 -2.43 -15.60 -4.55
C LEU A 214 -1.45 -16.76 -4.44
N ASN A 215 -0.32 -16.68 -5.15
CA ASN A 215 0.66 -17.75 -5.30
C ASN A 215 2.00 -17.32 -4.70
N ASN A 216 2.35 -17.89 -3.54
CA ASN A 216 3.66 -17.67 -2.93
C ASN A 216 4.73 -18.46 -3.69
N LEU A 217 5.70 -17.75 -4.29
CA LEU A 217 6.78 -18.30 -5.12
C LEU A 217 8.08 -18.52 -4.34
N ILE A 218 8.06 -18.45 -3.01
CA ILE A 218 9.29 -18.52 -2.20
C ILE A 218 10.09 -19.81 -2.42
N ASP A 219 9.39 -20.92 -2.62
CA ASP A 219 9.99 -22.24 -2.85
C ASP A 219 10.10 -22.62 -4.34
N ASP A 220 9.74 -21.71 -5.24
CA ASP A 220 9.83 -21.94 -6.67
C ASP A 220 11.28 -21.86 -7.15
N LYS A 221 11.77 -22.97 -7.71
CA LYS A 221 13.15 -23.11 -8.20
C LYS A 221 13.50 -22.12 -9.31
N GLU A 222 12.55 -21.76 -10.16
CA GLU A 222 12.77 -20.78 -11.24
C GLU A 222 13.02 -19.38 -10.69
N HIS A 223 12.46 -19.06 -9.52
CA HIS A 223 12.59 -17.76 -8.87
C HIS A 223 13.70 -17.71 -7.82
N ALA A 224 14.38 -18.84 -7.50
CA ALA A 224 15.36 -18.91 -6.41
C ALA A 224 16.50 -17.86 -6.52
N LYS A 225 17.05 -17.65 -7.72
CA LYS A 225 18.09 -16.61 -7.94
C LYS A 225 17.58 -15.19 -7.75
N LEU A 226 16.29 -14.97 -8.01
CA LEU A 226 15.66 -13.66 -7.87
C LEU A 226 15.35 -13.39 -6.39
N VAL A 227 14.87 -14.40 -5.66
CA VAL A 227 14.61 -14.31 -4.20
C VAL A 227 15.86 -13.87 -3.44
N ILE A 228 17.05 -14.39 -3.82
CA ILE A 228 18.34 -14.02 -3.18
C ILE A 228 18.71 -12.54 -3.39
N ARG A 229 18.18 -11.91 -4.44
CA ARG A 229 18.44 -10.49 -4.74
C ARG A 229 17.54 -9.54 -3.95
N TYR A 230 16.45 -10.05 -3.40
CA TYR A 230 15.48 -9.32 -2.60
C TYR A 230 15.77 -9.51 -1.11
#